data_87049e92018cee621d80ae341cb8ebf5
#
_entry.id   87049e92018cee621d80ae341cb8ebf5
#
_cell.length_a   1.000
_cell.length_b   1.000
_cell.length_c   1.000
_cell.angle_alpha   90.00
_cell.angle_beta   90.00
_cell.angle_gamma   90.00
#
_symmetry.space_group_name_H-M   'P 1'
#
loop_
_entity.id
_entity.type
_entity.pdbx_description
1 polymer ?
#
loop_
_entity_poly.entity_id
_entity_poly.type
_entity_poly.pdbx_seq_one_letter_code
_entity_poly.pdbx_strand_id
1 'polypeptide(L)'
;LSITSRKAQATRHRITGIRTREETQFVFVDTPGFQTKHSTALNKSLNKTVMGAIGDVDLILFVVEAGSFTLGDAKVLSLFKPGIPTLLIANKLDRVHRRGDIAPWLRDMQERHPFTEFVPMSAKKRDDIQRLLGICAPYLPQQPWFYGADELTDRSEKFLASETVREKLFRFTGDELPYTSTVVIDKFDEEPSKTHKRFVRVAATIVVERDGHKAMVIGEKGERLKRISTDARQELEKLLDAKVFLEVWVKVRSGWADDEARVRSFGYE
;
A
#
# COMPACT_ATOMS: atom_id res chain seq x y z
N LEU A 1 -4.21 2.94 6.46
CA LEU A 1 -3.78 1.55 6.52
C LEU A 1 -2.62 1.27 5.54
N SER A 2 -2.79 1.58 4.28
CA SER A 2 -1.74 1.54 3.28
C SER A 2 -1.08 2.91 3.16
N ILE A 3 0.23 2.94 2.98
CA ILE A 3 0.94 4.21 2.83
C ILE A 3 0.57 4.90 1.52
N THR A 4 0.53 6.22 1.55
CA THR A 4 0.29 7.03 0.37
C THR A 4 1.58 7.68 -0.12
N SER A 5 1.97 7.40 -1.36
CA SER A 5 3.15 8.01 -1.98
C SER A 5 2.91 8.23 -3.47
N ARG A 6 3.56 9.25 -4.03
CA ARG A 6 3.65 9.42 -5.49
C ARG A 6 4.69 8.51 -6.13
N LYS A 7 5.47 7.79 -5.30
CA LYS A 7 6.59 6.96 -5.72
C LYS A 7 6.13 5.53 -5.97
N ALA A 8 6.84 4.83 -6.83
CA ALA A 8 6.64 3.40 -7.04
C ALA A 8 6.92 2.60 -5.75
N GLN A 9 6.39 1.38 -5.69
CA GLN A 9 6.53 0.47 -4.53
C GLN A 9 6.03 1.07 -3.20
N ALA A 10 5.02 1.94 -3.23
CA ALA A 10 4.38 2.42 -2.02
C ALA A 10 3.81 1.24 -1.22
N THR A 11 2.99 0.40 -1.84
CA THR A 11 2.51 -0.86 -1.25
C THR A 11 3.49 -1.98 -1.55
N ARG A 12 3.94 -2.71 -0.52
CA ARG A 12 4.86 -3.85 -0.64
C ARG A 12 4.34 -5.13 -0.04
N HIS A 13 3.30 -5.07 0.74
CA HIS A 13 2.66 -6.19 1.38
C HIS A 13 1.22 -6.32 0.89
N ARG A 14 0.66 -7.52 0.97
CA ARG A 14 -0.78 -7.69 0.91
C ARG A 14 -1.37 -7.04 2.16
N ILE A 15 -2.14 -5.99 2.00
CA ILE A 15 -2.75 -5.25 3.12
C ILE A 15 -4.25 -5.43 3.05
N THR A 16 -4.83 -5.93 4.13
CA THR A 16 -6.27 -6.05 4.26
C THR A 16 -6.83 -4.76 4.87
N GLY A 17 -7.73 -4.11 4.15
CA GLY A 17 -8.52 -3.00 4.63
C GLY A 17 -9.97 -3.42 4.80
N ILE A 18 -10.53 -3.23 5.99
CA ILE A 18 -11.88 -3.65 6.33
C ILE A 18 -12.79 -2.43 6.41
N ARG A 19 -13.92 -2.51 5.77
CA ARG A 19 -14.97 -1.48 5.86
C ARG A 19 -16.32 -2.13 6.04
N THR A 20 -16.87 -2.00 7.24
CA THR A 20 -18.23 -2.44 7.52
C THR A 20 -19.20 -1.27 7.33
N ARG A 21 -20.28 -1.51 6.61
CA ARG A 21 -21.36 -0.56 6.39
C ARG A 21 -22.69 -1.32 6.39
N GLU A 22 -23.57 -0.93 7.31
CA GLU A 22 -24.87 -1.60 7.46
C GLU A 22 -24.67 -3.11 7.66
N GLU A 23 -25.24 -3.93 6.79
CA GLU A 23 -25.10 -5.39 6.82
C GLU A 23 -23.96 -5.93 5.95
N THR A 24 -23.22 -5.05 5.25
CA THR A 24 -22.17 -5.45 4.33
C THR A 24 -20.79 -5.17 4.90
N GLN A 25 -19.92 -6.17 4.88
CA GLN A 25 -18.50 -6.01 5.20
C GLN A 25 -17.67 -6.15 3.92
N PHE A 26 -16.98 -5.08 3.56
CA PHE A 26 -16.02 -5.05 2.45
C PHE A 26 -14.64 -5.38 3.00
N VAL A 27 -14.00 -6.39 2.45
CA VAL A 27 -12.63 -6.78 2.76
C VAL A 27 -11.77 -6.47 1.54
N PHE A 28 -11.12 -5.31 1.53
CA PHE A 28 -10.24 -4.89 0.45
C PHE A 28 -8.86 -5.49 0.64
N VAL A 29 -8.37 -6.14 -0.39
CA VAL A 29 -7.00 -6.65 -0.44
C VAL A 29 -6.18 -5.75 -1.34
N ASP A 30 -5.42 -4.83 -0.73
CA ASP A 30 -4.45 -3.99 -1.45
C ASP A 30 -3.20 -4.82 -1.76
N THR A 31 -2.70 -4.69 -2.98
CA THR A 31 -1.56 -5.45 -3.48
C THR A 31 -0.45 -4.53 -3.96
N PRO A 32 0.82 -4.97 -3.90
CA PRO A 32 1.91 -4.27 -4.56
C PRO A 32 1.60 -4.04 -6.04
N GLY A 33 2.10 -2.93 -6.60
CA GLY A 33 2.11 -2.76 -8.05
C GLY A 33 3.00 -3.82 -8.70
N PHE A 34 2.56 -4.40 -9.82
CA PHE A 34 3.33 -5.42 -10.53
C PHE A 34 4.64 -4.85 -11.09
N GLN A 35 5.76 -5.50 -10.79
CA GLN A 35 7.10 -5.01 -11.12
C GLN A 35 7.59 -5.62 -12.42
N THR A 36 7.87 -4.76 -13.42
CA THR A 36 8.33 -5.20 -14.75
C THR A 36 9.78 -4.81 -15.06
N LYS A 37 10.36 -3.86 -14.31
CA LYS A 37 11.65 -3.24 -14.69
C LYS A 37 12.90 -3.88 -14.07
N HIS A 38 12.80 -4.50 -12.89
CA HIS A 38 13.96 -5.06 -12.20
C HIS A 38 13.65 -6.46 -11.69
N SER A 39 14.56 -7.41 -11.92
CA SER A 39 14.40 -8.81 -11.52
C SER A 39 15.12 -9.10 -10.20
N THR A 40 14.89 -8.28 -9.16
CA THR A 40 15.41 -8.52 -7.80
C THR A 40 14.57 -9.58 -7.07
N ALA A 41 15.15 -10.19 -6.03
CA ALA A 41 14.41 -11.13 -5.16
C ALA A 41 13.18 -10.44 -4.52
N LEU A 42 13.32 -9.18 -4.11
CA LEU A 42 12.22 -8.37 -3.63
C LEU A 42 11.09 -8.25 -4.67
N ASN A 43 11.41 -7.89 -5.92
CA ASN A 43 10.40 -7.73 -6.97
C ASN A 43 9.71 -9.05 -7.35
N LYS A 44 10.43 -10.17 -7.30
CA LYS A 44 9.84 -11.51 -7.49
C LYS A 44 8.83 -11.82 -6.38
N SER A 45 9.18 -11.53 -5.13
CA SER A 45 8.28 -11.68 -3.99
C SER A 45 7.03 -10.80 -4.13
N LEU A 46 7.18 -9.51 -4.48
CA LEU A 46 6.04 -8.61 -4.70
C LEU A 46 5.10 -9.12 -5.80
N ASN A 47 5.65 -9.62 -6.91
CA ASN A 47 4.85 -10.17 -8.01
C ASN A 47 4.12 -11.47 -7.60
N LYS A 48 4.76 -12.32 -6.79
CA LYS A 48 4.13 -13.52 -6.22
C LYS A 48 2.92 -13.14 -5.34
N THR A 49 3.06 -12.11 -4.51
CA THR A 49 1.98 -11.58 -3.67
C THR A 49 0.79 -11.12 -4.51
N VAL A 50 1.03 -10.41 -5.62
CA VAL A 50 -0.03 -10.01 -6.57
C VAL A 50 -0.75 -11.22 -7.14
N MET A 51 0.00 -12.20 -7.66
CA MET A 51 -0.58 -13.41 -8.26
C MET A 51 -1.40 -14.24 -7.26
N GLY A 52 -0.94 -14.33 -6.02
CA GLY A 52 -1.67 -15.02 -4.95
C GLY A 52 -2.99 -14.33 -4.59
N ALA A 53 -3.01 -13.01 -4.58
CA ALA A 53 -4.21 -12.24 -4.24
C ALA A 53 -5.32 -12.35 -5.29
N ILE A 54 -4.97 -12.41 -6.58
CA ILE A 54 -5.96 -12.40 -7.69
C ILE A 54 -6.88 -13.63 -7.68
N GLY A 55 -6.41 -14.77 -7.16
CA GLY A 55 -7.16 -16.04 -7.21
C GLY A 55 -8.11 -16.28 -6.01
N ASP A 56 -8.10 -15.41 -5.02
CA ASP A 56 -8.76 -15.65 -3.72
C ASP A 56 -9.66 -14.45 -3.33
N VAL A 57 -10.42 -13.96 -4.29
CA VAL A 57 -11.34 -12.83 -4.10
C VAL A 57 -12.65 -13.03 -4.86
N ASP A 58 -13.72 -12.44 -4.34
CA ASP A 58 -15.06 -12.48 -4.97
C ASP A 58 -15.19 -11.47 -6.10
N LEU A 59 -14.38 -10.42 -6.10
CA LEU A 59 -14.44 -9.30 -7.04
C LEU A 59 -13.05 -8.71 -7.26
N ILE A 60 -12.69 -8.42 -8.50
CA ILE A 60 -11.47 -7.71 -8.85
C ILE A 60 -11.79 -6.25 -9.19
N LEU A 61 -11.13 -5.32 -8.52
CA LEU A 61 -11.12 -3.91 -8.90
C LEU A 61 -9.83 -3.61 -9.66
N PHE A 62 -9.90 -3.58 -10.98
CA PHE A 62 -8.76 -3.24 -11.82
C PHE A 62 -8.64 -1.73 -11.95
N VAL A 63 -7.74 -1.13 -11.16
CA VAL A 63 -7.60 0.31 -11.05
C VAL A 63 -6.54 0.83 -12.01
N VAL A 64 -6.94 1.65 -12.97
CA VAL A 64 -6.07 2.30 -13.96
C VAL A 64 -6.31 3.81 -13.99
N GLU A 65 -5.37 4.58 -14.51
CA GLU A 65 -5.56 6.02 -14.72
C GLU A 65 -6.49 6.26 -15.91
N ALA A 66 -7.56 7.01 -15.71
CA ALA A 66 -8.55 7.31 -16.74
C ALA A 66 -7.89 7.92 -17.99
N GLY A 67 -8.15 7.34 -19.15
CA GLY A 67 -7.55 7.76 -20.42
C GLY A 67 -6.14 7.24 -20.68
N SER A 68 -5.59 6.37 -19.82
CA SER A 68 -4.27 5.76 -19.98
C SER A 68 -4.33 4.26 -19.83
N PHE A 69 -3.52 3.54 -20.62
CA PHE A 69 -3.33 2.10 -20.47
C PHE A 69 -1.91 1.73 -20.85
N THR A 70 -1.15 1.30 -19.87
CA THR A 70 0.29 1.03 -19.99
C THR A 70 0.58 -0.45 -20.25
N LEU A 71 1.84 -0.76 -20.64
CA LEU A 71 2.31 -2.16 -20.72
C LEU A 71 2.25 -2.86 -19.36
N GLY A 72 2.42 -2.11 -18.26
CA GLY A 72 2.24 -2.63 -16.90
C GLY A 72 0.80 -3.05 -16.63
N ASP A 73 -0.17 -2.24 -17.04
CA ASP A 73 -1.60 -2.54 -16.91
C ASP A 73 -1.98 -3.77 -17.75
N ALA A 74 -1.48 -3.86 -18.98
CA ALA A 74 -1.69 -5.01 -19.85
C ALA A 74 -1.12 -6.30 -19.21
N LYS A 75 0.04 -6.23 -18.58
CA LYS A 75 0.63 -7.36 -17.88
C LYS A 75 -0.21 -7.82 -16.70
N VAL A 76 -0.70 -6.90 -15.88
CA VAL A 76 -1.60 -7.23 -14.76
C VAL A 76 -2.90 -7.84 -15.28
N LEU A 77 -3.51 -7.24 -16.31
CA LEU A 77 -4.73 -7.74 -16.91
C LEU A 77 -4.59 -9.19 -17.43
N SER A 78 -3.41 -9.54 -17.97
CA SER A 78 -3.11 -10.90 -18.45
C SER A 78 -3.03 -11.97 -17.33
N LEU A 79 -2.99 -11.56 -16.06
CA LEU A 79 -2.96 -12.46 -14.90
C LEU A 79 -4.38 -12.84 -14.43
N PHE A 80 -5.40 -12.13 -14.88
CA PHE A 80 -6.77 -12.37 -14.42
C PHE A 80 -7.30 -13.70 -14.97
N LYS A 81 -7.92 -14.46 -14.09
CA LYS A 81 -8.52 -15.74 -14.43
C LYS A 81 -9.99 -15.55 -14.84
N PRO A 82 -10.50 -16.32 -15.80
CA PRO A 82 -11.92 -16.34 -16.09
C PRO A 82 -12.75 -16.72 -14.86
N GLY A 83 -13.95 -16.17 -14.75
CA GLY A 83 -14.93 -16.55 -13.73
C GLY A 83 -15.00 -15.63 -12.52
N ILE A 84 -14.03 -14.73 -12.31
CA ILE A 84 -14.12 -13.71 -11.24
C ILE A 84 -14.61 -12.40 -11.87
N PRO A 85 -15.72 -11.81 -11.38
CA PRO A 85 -16.19 -10.51 -11.86
C PRO A 85 -15.08 -9.46 -11.73
N THR A 86 -14.89 -8.67 -12.78
CA THR A 86 -13.82 -7.65 -12.80
C THR A 86 -14.40 -6.30 -13.17
N LEU A 87 -14.23 -5.31 -12.30
CA LEU A 87 -14.63 -3.93 -12.60
C LEU A 87 -13.41 -3.13 -13.07
N LEU A 88 -13.56 -2.39 -14.16
CA LEU A 88 -12.58 -1.39 -14.58
C LEU A 88 -12.80 -0.09 -13.81
N ILE A 89 -11.88 0.26 -12.93
CA ILE A 89 -11.90 1.52 -12.19
C ILE A 89 -11.03 2.54 -12.92
N ALA A 90 -11.65 3.42 -13.71
CA ALA A 90 -10.97 4.51 -14.39
C ALA A 90 -10.76 5.68 -13.42
N ASN A 91 -9.68 5.59 -12.64
CA ASN A 91 -9.40 6.52 -11.54
C ASN A 91 -8.71 7.81 -12.04
N LYS A 92 -8.60 8.80 -11.14
CA LYS A 92 -8.05 10.14 -11.42
C LYS A 92 -8.83 10.91 -12.48
N LEU A 93 -10.14 10.70 -12.57
CA LEU A 93 -11.00 11.42 -13.50
C LEU A 93 -10.93 12.96 -13.31
N ASP A 94 -10.51 13.41 -12.13
CA ASP A 94 -10.22 14.82 -11.81
C ASP A 94 -9.09 15.42 -12.65
N ARG A 95 -8.26 14.61 -13.31
CA ARG A 95 -7.15 15.04 -14.18
C ARG A 95 -7.50 15.05 -15.67
N VAL A 96 -8.64 14.49 -16.03
CA VAL A 96 -9.08 14.43 -17.43
C VAL A 96 -9.66 15.78 -17.85
N HIS A 97 -8.98 16.47 -18.76
CA HIS A 97 -9.39 17.79 -19.21
C HIS A 97 -10.65 17.77 -20.09
N ARG A 98 -10.79 16.75 -20.94
CA ARG A 98 -11.93 16.59 -21.85
C ARG A 98 -12.67 15.29 -21.53
N ARG A 99 -13.82 15.39 -20.91
CA ARG A 99 -14.64 14.22 -20.56
C ARG A 99 -15.09 13.40 -21.78
N GLY A 100 -15.20 14.03 -22.95
CA GLY A 100 -15.53 13.35 -24.21
C GLY A 100 -14.50 12.30 -24.63
N ASP A 101 -13.23 12.45 -24.21
CA ASP A 101 -12.15 11.51 -24.59
C ASP A 101 -12.24 10.18 -23.82
N ILE A 102 -12.99 10.13 -22.74
CA ILE A 102 -13.15 8.93 -21.91
C ILE A 102 -14.00 7.87 -22.60
N ALA A 103 -15.04 8.25 -23.32
CA ALA A 103 -15.95 7.27 -23.93
C ALA A 103 -15.27 6.42 -25.02
N PRO A 104 -14.47 6.97 -25.96
CA PRO A 104 -13.65 6.17 -26.87
C PRO A 104 -12.68 5.24 -26.14
N TRP A 105 -11.97 5.75 -25.12
CA TRP A 105 -11.03 4.96 -24.35
C TRP A 105 -11.71 3.80 -23.59
N LEU A 106 -12.91 4.00 -23.04
CA LEU A 106 -13.67 2.91 -22.40
C LEU A 106 -14.08 1.81 -23.40
N ARG A 107 -14.40 2.16 -24.66
CA ARG A 107 -14.65 1.19 -25.72
C ARG A 107 -13.41 0.35 -26.01
N ASP A 108 -12.24 0.98 -26.13
CA ASP A 108 -10.98 0.27 -26.31
C ASP A 108 -10.69 -0.70 -25.14
N MET A 109 -11.05 -0.30 -23.92
CA MET A 109 -10.89 -1.16 -22.74
C MET A 109 -11.86 -2.37 -22.81
N GLN A 110 -13.08 -2.19 -23.30
CA GLN A 110 -14.05 -3.27 -23.46
C GLN A 110 -13.57 -4.35 -24.43
N GLU A 111 -12.82 -3.97 -25.47
CA GLU A 111 -12.22 -4.92 -26.42
C GLU A 111 -11.08 -5.75 -25.82
N ARG A 112 -10.43 -5.25 -24.74
CA ARG A 112 -9.27 -5.90 -24.11
C ARG A 112 -9.65 -6.98 -23.11
N HIS A 113 -10.79 -6.82 -22.43
CA HIS A 113 -11.26 -7.76 -21.41
C HIS A 113 -12.77 -7.60 -21.18
N PRO A 114 -13.50 -8.70 -20.91
CA PRO A 114 -14.93 -8.65 -20.60
C PRO A 114 -15.18 -8.12 -19.19
N PHE A 115 -14.93 -6.81 -18.98
CA PHE A 115 -15.22 -6.17 -17.71
C PHE A 115 -16.72 -6.20 -17.42
N THR A 116 -17.06 -6.52 -16.17
CA THR A 116 -18.45 -6.55 -15.72
C THR A 116 -19.04 -5.15 -15.61
N GLU A 117 -18.24 -4.19 -15.13
CA GLU A 117 -18.62 -2.79 -14.97
C GLU A 117 -17.46 -1.84 -15.31
N PHE A 118 -17.80 -0.62 -15.72
CA PHE A 118 -16.87 0.46 -15.97
C PHE A 118 -17.18 1.61 -15.01
N VAL A 119 -16.23 1.96 -14.15
CA VAL A 119 -16.43 2.94 -13.09
C VAL A 119 -15.43 4.11 -13.23
N PRO A 120 -15.76 5.14 -14.04
CA PRO A 120 -15.00 6.38 -14.05
C PRO A 120 -15.19 7.12 -12.72
N MET A 121 -14.08 7.43 -12.03
CA MET A 121 -14.12 8.05 -10.70
C MET A 121 -12.84 8.80 -10.34
N SER A 122 -12.92 9.58 -9.27
CA SER A 122 -11.75 10.10 -8.57
C SER A 122 -11.75 9.60 -7.12
N ALA A 123 -10.75 8.80 -6.75
CA ALA A 123 -10.59 8.30 -5.39
C ALA A 123 -10.38 9.42 -4.34
N LYS A 124 -10.19 10.66 -4.77
CA LYS A 124 -10.15 11.84 -3.89
C LYS A 124 -11.54 12.33 -3.48
N LYS A 125 -12.59 11.92 -4.23
CA LYS A 125 -13.96 12.34 -3.96
C LYS A 125 -14.68 11.30 -3.12
N ARG A 126 -15.18 11.72 -1.98
CA ARG A 126 -15.91 10.85 -1.05
C ARG A 126 -17.14 10.21 -1.70
N ASP A 127 -17.87 10.97 -2.51
CA ASP A 127 -19.10 10.50 -3.17
C ASP A 127 -18.79 9.41 -4.19
N ASP A 128 -17.68 9.52 -4.94
CA ASP A 128 -17.23 8.49 -5.86
C ASP A 128 -16.87 7.19 -5.13
N ILE A 129 -16.25 7.28 -3.95
CA ILE A 129 -15.97 6.12 -3.09
C ILE A 129 -17.28 5.49 -2.60
N GLN A 130 -18.25 6.28 -2.14
CA GLN A 130 -19.55 5.76 -1.69
C GLN A 130 -20.29 5.06 -2.85
N ARG A 131 -20.26 5.65 -4.04
CA ARG A 131 -20.82 5.04 -5.26
C ARG A 131 -20.14 3.71 -5.59
N LEU A 132 -18.81 3.65 -5.51
CA LEU A 132 -18.04 2.42 -5.74
C LEU A 132 -18.47 1.31 -4.77
N LEU A 133 -18.61 1.60 -3.48
CA LEU A 133 -19.08 0.62 -2.50
C LEU A 133 -20.47 0.07 -2.87
N GLY A 134 -21.38 0.93 -3.30
CA GLY A 134 -22.71 0.51 -3.77
C GLY A 134 -22.67 -0.39 -5.01
N ILE A 135 -21.71 -0.13 -5.94
CA ILE A 135 -21.51 -0.97 -7.13
C ILE A 135 -20.91 -2.32 -6.74
N CYS A 136 -19.99 -2.37 -5.76
CA CYS A 136 -19.35 -3.60 -5.32
C CYS A 136 -20.27 -4.53 -4.53
N ALA A 137 -21.18 -3.99 -3.72
CA ALA A 137 -22.00 -4.76 -2.79
C ALA A 137 -22.76 -5.96 -3.42
N PRO A 138 -23.38 -5.86 -4.61
CA PRO A 138 -24.10 -6.98 -5.23
C PRO A 138 -23.20 -8.16 -5.62
N TYR A 139 -21.89 -7.98 -5.73
CA TYR A 139 -20.94 -9.04 -6.09
C TYR A 139 -20.39 -9.80 -4.88
N LEU A 140 -20.68 -9.34 -3.66
CA LEU A 140 -20.23 -9.98 -2.44
C LEU A 140 -21.16 -11.14 -2.04
N PRO A 141 -20.59 -12.27 -1.56
CA PRO A 141 -21.39 -13.43 -1.16
C PRO A 141 -22.14 -13.14 0.15
N GLN A 142 -23.32 -13.76 0.28
CA GLN A 142 -24.06 -13.74 1.55
C GLN A 142 -23.43 -14.74 2.53
N GLN A 143 -22.66 -14.23 3.47
CA GLN A 143 -21.97 -15.03 4.49
C GLN A 143 -21.74 -14.21 5.76
N PRO A 144 -21.45 -14.85 6.92
CA PRO A 144 -21.05 -14.12 8.11
C PRO A 144 -19.82 -13.25 7.87
N TRP A 145 -19.73 -12.14 8.58
CA TRP A 145 -18.56 -11.28 8.54
C TRP A 145 -17.30 -12.02 9.02
N PHE A 146 -16.17 -11.78 8.37
CA PHE A 146 -14.88 -12.35 8.77
C PHE A 146 -14.25 -11.61 9.95
N TYR A 147 -14.59 -10.34 10.15
CA TYR A 147 -13.95 -9.43 11.10
C TYR A 147 -15.01 -8.71 11.95
N GLY A 148 -14.58 -8.18 13.10
CA GLY A 148 -15.43 -7.34 13.93
C GLY A 148 -15.88 -6.08 13.19
N ALA A 149 -17.02 -5.53 13.61
CA ALA A 149 -17.62 -4.36 12.96
C ALA A 149 -16.71 -3.12 12.93
N ASP A 150 -15.89 -2.95 13.96
CA ASP A 150 -14.98 -1.81 14.15
C ASP A 150 -13.56 -2.10 13.70
N GLU A 151 -13.27 -3.31 13.22
CA GLU A 151 -11.95 -3.64 12.70
C GLU A 151 -11.69 -2.93 11.37
N LEU A 152 -10.50 -2.33 11.26
CA LEU A 152 -10.08 -1.62 10.05
C LEU A 152 -9.04 -2.40 9.22
N THR A 153 -8.34 -3.33 9.83
CA THR A 153 -7.28 -4.14 9.20
C THR A 153 -6.94 -5.35 10.07
N ASP A 154 -6.42 -6.39 9.45
CA ASP A 154 -5.83 -7.58 10.10
C ASP A 154 -4.36 -7.38 10.51
N ARG A 155 -3.78 -6.21 10.22
CA ARG A 155 -2.36 -5.93 10.45
C ARG A 155 -2.08 -5.48 11.87
N SER A 156 -0.97 -5.97 12.43
CA SER A 156 -0.51 -5.57 13.76
C SER A 156 -0.08 -4.10 13.82
N GLU A 157 -0.16 -3.50 15.00
CA GLU A 157 0.34 -2.15 15.26
C GLU A 157 1.84 -2.01 14.94
N LYS A 158 2.62 -3.07 15.17
CA LYS A 158 4.03 -3.16 14.80
C LYS A 158 4.23 -3.00 13.28
N PHE A 159 3.38 -3.65 12.48
CA PHE A 159 3.39 -3.50 11.02
C PHE A 159 3.03 -2.07 10.62
N LEU A 160 1.97 -1.51 11.18
CA LEU A 160 1.55 -0.14 10.91
C LEU A 160 2.63 0.88 11.27
N ALA A 161 3.40 0.63 12.34
CA ALA A 161 4.54 1.46 12.72
C ALA A 161 5.64 1.43 11.65
N SER A 162 5.99 0.25 11.11
CA SER A 162 6.99 0.14 10.04
C SER A 162 6.55 0.88 8.79
N GLU A 163 5.30 0.74 8.38
CA GLU A 163 4.75 1.39 7.21
C GLU A 163 4.67 2.92 7.38
N THR A 164 4.33 3.41 8.59
CA THR A 164 4.32 4.85 8.88
C THR A 164 5.72 5.46 8.74
N VAL A 165 6.75 4.81 9.29
CA VAL A 165 8.15 5.28 9.13
C VAL A 165 8.55 5.22 7.65
N ARG A 166 8.19 4.15 6.92
CA ARG A 166 8.49 3.98 5.50
C ARG A 166 7.79 5.05 4.64
N GLU A 167 6.56 5.43 4.97
CA GLU A 167 5.87 6.53 4.28
C GLU A 167 6.63 7.84 4.42
N LYS A 168 7.07 8.19 5.65
CA LYS A 168 7.82 9.43 5.87
C LYS A 168 9.18 9.39 5.18
N LEU A 169 9.85 8.24 5.22
CA LEU A 169 11.07 8.03 4.45
C LEU A 169 10.84 8.34 2.96
N PHE A 170 9.82 7.78 2.33
CA PHE A 170 9.53 8.00 0.92
C PHE A 170 9.12 9.44 0.62
N ARG A 171 8.43 10.10 1.55
CA ARG A 171 7.99 11.49 1.40
C ARG A 171 9.15 12.48 1.37
N PHE A 172 10.19 12.23 2.18
CA PHE A 172 11.30 13.17 2.36
C PHE A 172 12.58 12.80 1.62
N THR A 173 12.58 11.73 0.81
CA THR A 173 13.77 11.27 0.08
C THR A 173 13.54 11.24 -1.43
N GLY A 174 14.62 11.03 -2.20
CA GLY A 174 14.59 10.93 -3.67
C GLY A 174 13.93 9.65 -4.21
N ASP A 175 13.81 9.54 -5.51
CA ASP A 175 13.06 8.47 -6.19
C ASP A 175 13.81 7.11 -6.22
N GLU A 176 15.09 7.08 -5.86
CA GLU A 176 15.89 5.86 -5.82
C GLU A 176 15.63 5.01 -4.57
N LEU A 177 15.38 5.66 -3.41
CA LEU A 177 15.26 4.97 -2.12
C LEU A 177 14.08 3.99 -2.02
N PRO A 178 12.93 4.18 -2.68
CA PRO A 178 11.88 3.18 -2.70
C PRO A 178 12.30 1.78 -3.15
N TYR A 179 13.31 1.67 -3.98
CA TYR A 179 13.77 0.37 -4.51
C TYR A 179 14.86 -0.29 -3.65
N THR A 180 15.52 0.49 -2.81
CA THR A 180 16.78 0.13 -2.13
C THR A 180 16.73 0.28 -0.61
N SER A 181 15.54 0.54 -0.06
CA SER A 181 15.35 0.70 1.38
C SER A 181 14.16 -0.08 1.90
N THR A 182 14.23 -0.49 3.16
CA THR A 182 13.11 -1.04 3.93
C THR A 182 13.17 -0.56 5.37
N VAL A 183 12.08 -0.78 6.12
CA VAL A 183 11.99 -0.42 7.55
C VAL A 183 11.67 -1.68 8.35
N VAL A 184 12.45 -1.92 9.38
CA VAL A 184 12.26 -3.03 10.32
C VAL A 184 11.99 -2.45 11.69
N ILE A 185 10.99 -2.96 12.38
CA ILE A 185 10.74 -2.63 13.78
C ILE A 185 11.49 -3.63 14.65
N ASP A 186 12.56 -3.16 15.27
CA ASP A 186 13.38 -3.96 16.18
C ASP A 186 12.67 -4.17 17.53
N LYS A 187 11.97 -3.13 18.01
CA LYS A 187 11.27 -3.14 19.30
C LYS A 187 9.92 -2.43 19.19
N PHE A 188 8.89 -3.03 19.79
CA PHE A 188 7.56 -2.46 19.92
C PHE A 188 6.97 -2.93 21.25
N ASP A 189 7.09 -2.08 22.29
CA ASP A 189 6.69 -2.42 23.65
C ASP A 189 5.73 -1.38 24.20
N GLU A 190 4.71 -1.84 24.89
CA GLU A 190 3.84 -1.02 25.71
C GLU A 190 4.42 -0.95 27.13
N GLU A 191 4.70 0.26 27.60
CA GLU A 191 5.32 0.49 28.91
C GLU A 191 4.34 1.17 29.85
N PRO A 192 4.36 0.84 31.16
CA PRO A 192 3.58 1.56 32.16
C PRO A 192 3.94 3.05 32.16
N SER A 193 2.94 3.92 32.23
CA SER A 193 3.13 5.36 32.33
C SER A 193 2.31 5.96 33.45
N LYS A 194 2.92 6.86 34.24
CA LYS A 194 2.22 7.61 35.28
C LYS A 194 1.45 8.81 34.73
N THR A 195 1.79 9.26 33.54
CA THR A 195 1.30 10.51 32.94
C THR A 195 0.40 10.31 31.73
N HIS A 196 0.43 9.14 31.11
CA HIS A 196 -0.32 8.85 29.89
C HIS A 196 -1.10 7.54 30.04
N LYS A 197 -2.30 7.51 29.49
CA LYS A 197 -3.18 6.32 29.53
C LYS A 197 -2.51 5.12 28.84
N ARG A 198 -1.75 5.40 27.77
CA ARG A 198 -0.99 4.41 27.00
C ARG A 198 0.34 5.02 26.54
N PHE A 199 1.42 4.30 26.71
CA PHE A 199 2.77 4.70 26.27
C PHE A 199 3.43 3.55 25.53
N VAL A 200 3.89 3.83 24.30
CA VAL A 200 4.50 2.82 23.42
C VAL A 200 5.92 3.25 23.06
N ARG A 201 6.88 2.35 23.28
CA ARG A 201 8.26 2.50 22.83
C ARG A 201 8.48 1.74 21.55
N VAL A 202 8.92 2.45 20.52
CA VAL A 202 9.20 1.89 19.18
C VAL A 202 10.67 2.15 18.83
N ALA A 203 11.39 1.09 18.45
CA ALA A 203 12.71 1.20 17.84
C ALA A 203 12.64 0.67 16.40
N ALA A 204 12.99 1.52 15.45
CA ALA A 204 12.93 1.22 14.02
C ALA A 204 14.32 1.34 13.37
N THR A 205 14.64 0.41 12.49
CA THR A 205 15.84 0.49 11.63
C THR A 205 15.42 0.69 10.18
N ILE A 206 15.87 1.80 9.58
CA ILE A 206 15.84 2.01 8.15
C ILE A 206 17.05 1.28 7.55
N VAL A 207 16.80 0.24 6.78
CA VAL A 207 17.84 -0.51 6.06
C VAL A 207 17.96 0.05 4.65
N VAL A 208 19.18 0.33 4.22
CA VAL A 208 19.51 0.87 2.90
C VAL A 208 20.63 0.05 2.25
N GLU A 209 20.75 0.15 0.91
CA GLU A 209 21.66 -0.65 0.10
C GLU A 209 23.13 -0.23 0.24
N ARG A 210 23.40 1.08 0.38
CA ARG A 210 24.78 1.65 0.35
C ARG A 210 24.91 2.92 1.19
N ASP A 211 26.14 3.33 1.48
CA ASP A 211 26.44 4.50 2.31
C ASP A 211 25.89 5.81 1.70
N GLY A 212 25.89 5.97 0.38
CA GLY A 212 25.25 7.12 -0.26
C GLY A 212 23.76 7.24 0.07
N HIS A 213 23.03 6.11 0.10
CA HIS A 213 21.63 6.09 0.51
C HIS A 213 21.47 6.42 2.01
N LYS A 214 22.40 5.94 2.87
CA LYS A 214 22.41 6.30 4.28
C LYS A 214 22.59 7.80 4.48
N ALA A 215 23.53 8.41 3.75
CA ALA A 215 23.73 9.86 3.78
C ALA A 215 22.47 10.63 3.33
N MET A 216 21.78 10.14 2.28
CA MET A 216 20.51 10.71 1.80
C MET A 216 19.41 10.66 2.85
N VAL A 217 19.30 9.57 3.61
CA VAL A 217 18.29 9.42 4.66
C VAL A 217 18.61 10.33 5.85
N ILE A 218 19.85 10.40 6.27
CA ILE A 218 20.30 11.22 7.42
C ILE A 218 20.14 12.71 7.07
N GLY A 219 20.58 13.12 5.88
CA GLY A 219 20.59 14.51 5.44
C GLY A 219 21.65 15.34 6.13
N GLU A 220 21.72 16.62 5.77
CA GLU A 220 22.67 17.55 6.38
C GLU A 220 22.43 17.64 7.88
N LYS A 221 23.50 17.45 8.67
CA LYS A 221 23.46 17.48 10.15
C LYS A 221 22.36 16.64 10.80
N GLY A 222 21.80 15.62 10.08
CA GLY A 222 20.74 14.75 10.59
C GLY A 222 19.33 15.33 10.48
N GLU A 223 19.14 16.49 9.86
CA GLU A 223 17.86 17.18 9.82
C GLU A 223 16.76 16.36 9.12
N ARG A 224 17.11 15.64 8.03
CA ARG A 224 16.11 14.84 7.33
C ARG A 224 15.63 13.66 8.16
N LEU A 225 16.55 12.93 8.79
CA LEU A 225 16.20 11.82 9.70
C LEU A 225 15.36 12.31 10.88
N LYS A 226 15.71 13.45 11.46
CA LYS A 226 14.92 14.08 12.52
C LYS A 226 13.49 14.40 12.06
N ARG A 227 13.32 14.93 10.85
CA ARG A 227 12.01 15.23 10.28
C ARG A 227 11.20 13.95 10.05
N ILE A 228 11.82 12.92 9.43
CA ILE A 228 11.19 11.61 9.23
C ILE A 228 10.68 11.06 10.57
N SER A 229 11.55 11.04 11.59
CA SER A 229 11.22 10.51 12.92
C SER A 229 10.12 11.31 13.62
N THR A 230 10.16 12.64 13.52
CA THR A 230 9.17 13.51 14.14
C THR A 230 7.79 13.33 13.53
N ASP A 231 7.70 13.36 12.19
CA ASP A 231 6.42 13.20 11.49
C ASP A 231 5.86 11.78 11.68
N ALA A 232 6.73 10.76 11.65
CA ALA A 232 6.32 9.38 11.92
C ALA A 232 5.78 9.23 13.36
N ARG A 233 6.48 9.77 14.36
CA ARG A 233 6.03 9.72 15.75
C ARG A 233 4.67 10.37 15.94
N GLN A 234 4.48 11.57 15.39
CA GLN A 234 3.21 12.30 15.52
C GLN A 234 2.03 11.54 14.88
N GLU A 235 2.29 10.87 13.77
CA GLU A 235 1.25 10.07 13.11
C GLU A 235 0.97 8.78 13.88
N LEU A 236 2.00 8.12 14.41
CA LEU A 236 1.86 6.96 15.27
C LEU A 236 1.09 7.28 16.55
N GLU A 237 1.32 8.43 17.18
CA GLU A 237 0.55 8.87 18.37
C GLU A 237 -0.95 8.94 18.07
N LYS A 238 -1.32 9.43 16.88
CA LYS A 238 -2.74 9.47 16.45
C LYS A 238 -3.29 8.09 16.11
N LEU A 239 -2.49 7.27 15.43
CA LEU A 239 -2.90 5.96 14.97
C LEU A 239 -3.12 4.98 16.13
N LEU A 240 -2.25 5.04 17.14
CA LEU A 240 -2.25 4.13 18.29
C LEU A 240 -3.05 4.66 19.49
N ASP A 241 -3.56 5.88 19.41
CA ASP A 241 -4.15 6.61 20.55
C ASP A 241 -3.25 6.51 21.81
N ALA A 242 -1.96 6.76 21.64
CA ALA A 242 -0.92 6.55 22.65
C ALA A 242 0.15 7.64 22.60
N LYS A 243 0.85 7.85 23.70
CA LYS A 243 2.13 8.56 23.65
C LYS A 243 3.21 7.64 23.09
N VAL A 244 3.97 8.11 22.11
CA VAL A 244 4.99 7.28 21.41
C VAL A 244 6.37 7.86 21.61
N PHE A 245 7.31 7.01 22.06
CA PHE A 245 8.73 7.25 22.01
C PHE A 245 9.30 6.47 20.82
N LEU A 246 9.78 7.20 19.79
CA LEU A 246 10.29 6.61 18.56
C LEU A 246 11.78 6.85 18.39
N GLU A 247 12.57 5.77 18.34
CA GLU A 247 13.98 5.76 17.95
C GLU A 247 14.11 5.23 16.52
N VAL A 248 14.88 5.95 15.68
CA VAL A 248 15.10 5.54 14.29
C VAL A 248 16.58 5.48 13.97
N TRP A 249 17.04 4.31 13.54
CA TRP A 249 18.42 4.05 13.14
C TRP A 249 18.51 3.84 11.62
N VAL A 250 19.67 4.12 11.04
CA VAL A 250 19.93 3.84 9.61
C VAL A 250 21.11 2.89 9.49
N LYS A 251 20.89 1.72 8.89
CA LYS A 251 21.90 0.68 8.70
C LYS A 251 22.07 0.37 7.21
N VAL A 252 23.31 0.19 6.77
CA VAL A 252 23.64 -0.29 5.43
C VAL A 252 23.66 -1.82 5.43
N ARG A 253 22.98 -2.42 4.46
CA ARG A 253 22.98 -3.86 4.16
C ARG A 253 23.04 -4.05 2.66
N SER A 254 24.25 -4.12 2.12
CA SER A 254 24.48 -4.30 0.68
C SER A 254 23.86 -5.60 0.18
N GLY A 255 23.23 -5.56 -1.00
CA GLY A 255 22.62 -6.72 -1.65
C GLY A 255 21.37 -7.26 -0.97
N TRP A 256 20.76 -6.55 -0.02
CA TRP A 256 19.62 -7.09 0.74
C TRP A 256 18.40 -7.37 -0.14
N ALA A 257 18.17 -6.55 -1.17
CA ALA A 257 17.02 -6.67 -2.06
C ALA A 257 17.14 -7.86 -3.06
N ASP A 258 18.34 -8.36 -3.26
CA ASP A 258 18.66 -9.51 -4.11
C ASP A 258 18.82 -10.83 -3.32
N ASP A 259 18.89 -10.76 -1.99
CA ASP A 259 19.03 -11.89 -1.10
C ASP A 259 17.65 -12.38 -0.61
N GLU A 260 17.19 -13.54 -1.08
CA GLU A 260 15.89 -14.08 -0.74
C GLU A 260 15.71 -14.33 0.77
N ALA A 261 16.77 -14.77 1.48
CA ALA A 261 16.70 -15.01 2.91
C ALA A 261 16.50 -13.72 3.69
N ARG A 262 17.20 -12.64 3.28
CA ARG A 262 17.03 -11.30 3.87
C ARG A 262 15.67 -10.70 3.54
N VAL A 263 15.22 -10.81 2.30
CA VAL A 263 13.89 -10.35 1.87
C VAL A 263 12.82 -10.99 2.75
N ARG A 264 12.88 -12.30 2.97
CA ARG A 264 11.96 -13.02 3.89
C ARG A 264 12.11 -12.55 5.35
N SER A 265 13.35 -12.36 5.82
CA SER A 265 13.59 -11.90 7.20
C SER A 265 13.04 -10.50 7.48
N PHE A 266 12.86 -9.69 6.45
CA PHE A 266 12.22 -8.37 6.52
C PHE A 266 10.69 -8.42 6.35
N GLY A 267 10.10 -9.62 6.27
CA GLY A 267 8.65 -9.81 6.21
C GLY A 267 8.05 -9.77 4.81
N TYR A 268 8.86 -9.89 3.77
CA TYR A 268 8.38 -10.02 2.38
C TYR A 268 8.29 -11.51 2.01
N GLU A 269 7.07 -12.00 1.78
CA GLU A 269 6.78 -13.40 1.43
C GLU A 269 6.43 -13.57 -0.05
#